data_6b378ad7aabbd3e5e35673adffd3d2c8
#
_entry.id   6b378ad7aabbd3e5e35673adffd3d2c8
#
_cell.length_a   1.000
_cell.length_b   1.000
_cell.length_c   1.000
_cell.angle_alpha   90.00
_cell.angle_beta   90.00
_cell.angle_gamma   90.00
#
_symmetry.space_group_name_H-M   'P 1'
#
loop_
_entity.id
_entity.type
_entity.pdbx_description
1 polymer ?
#
loop_
_entity_poly.entity_id
_entity_poly.type
_entity_poly.pdbx_seq_one_letter_code
_entity_poly.pdbx_strand_id
1 'polypeptide(L)'
;MKKYFYFLSLLLLVVSCTSEDVTSNNKAFQALKDNVFWRAEFFQAGTETNGIFTVEGSLDYDQIRFQIPEPAEKTYVLGVDDDTKAVYKNTYKGKEAEFSTGTGKGNGEIMITEYNAIDNTISGTFKFTAVNADSDAEKQTIHFSEGVFYKIPVTPEHNFITTNN
;
A
#
# COMPACT_ATOMS: atom_id res chain seq x y z
N MET A 1 -18.18 37.86 48.09
CA MET A 1 -18.82 36.67 47.52
C MET A 1 -18.75 36.62 45.96
N LYS A 2 -18.69 37.72 45.23
CA LYS A 2 -18.61 37.69 43.74
C LYS A 2 -17.28 37.18 43.16
N LYS A 3 -16.16 37.30 43.91
CA LYS A 3 -14.82 36.87 43.42
C LYS A 3 -14.64 35.34 43.34
N TYR A 4 -15.34 34.59 44.14
CA TYR A 4 -15.25 33.09 44.14
C TYR A 4 -16.09 32.47 43.02
N PHE A 5 -17.07 33.17 42.51
CA PHE A 5 -17.93 32.70 41.44
C PHE A 5 -17.17 32.63 40.07
N TYR A 6 -16.26 33.59 39.84
CA TYR A 6 -15.42 33.55 38.60
C TYR A 6 -14.36 32.47 38.66
N PHE A 7 -13.86 32.13 39.85
CA PHE A 7 -12.88 31.05 40.03
C PHE A 7 -13.50 29.66 39.82
N LEU A 8 -14.73 29.47 40.26
CA LEU A 8 -15.49 28.24 40.04
C LEU A 8 -15.92 28.09 38.57
N SER A 9 -16.21 29.18 37.86
CA SER A 9 -16.53 29.17 36.42
C SER A 9 -15.31 28.83 35.56
N LEU A 10 -14.12 29.23 35.95
CA LEU A 10 -12.87 28.93 35.22
C LEU A 10 -12.45 27.46 35.37
N LEU A 11 -12.80 26.83 36.48
CA LEU A 11 -12.47 25.42 36.76
C LEU A 11 -13.32 24.45 35.92
N LEU A 12 -14.48 24.87 35.43
CA LEU A 12 -15.39 24.05 34.62
C LEU A 12 -15.00 23.95 33.14
N LEU A 13 -14.03 24.73 32.67
CA LEU A 13 -13.62 24.76 31.27
C LEU A 13 -12.50 23.75 30.95
N VAL A 14 -11.92 23.06 31.94
CA VAL A 14 -10.80 22.13 31.73
C VAL A 14 -11.19 20.64 31.70
N VAL A 15 -12.47 20.28 31.74
CA VAL A 15 -12.94 18.88 31.80
C VAL A 15 -13.63 18.45 30.49
N SER A 16 -13.33 19.08 29.38
CA SER A 16 -13.82 18.61 28.08
C SER A 16 -12.67 18.12 27.19
N CYS A 17 -11.83 17.23 27.73
CA CYS A 17 -11.05 16.35 26.93
C CYS A 17 -11.64 14.94 27.08
N THR A 18 -12.77 14.70 26.46
CA THR A 18 -13.18 13.35 26.14
C THR A 18 -12.13 12.84 25.12
N SER A 19 -11.25 11.96 25.57
CA SER A 19 -10.55 11.07 24.64
C SER A 19 -11.64 10.24 23.98
N GLU A 20 -12.20 10.73 22.89
CA GLU A 20 -12.80 9.84 21.91
C GLU A 20 -11.65 8.91 21.53
N ASP A 21 -11.76 7.63 21.86
CA ASP A 21 -11.02 6.60 21.19
C ASP A 21 -11.39 6.69 19.72
N VAL A 22 -10.66 7.57 19.02
CA VAL A 22 -10.61 7.53 17.57
C VAL A 22 -9.96 6.20 17.26
N THR A 23 -10.78 5.16 17.11
CA THR A 23 -10.43 3.99 16.33
C THR A 23 -10.26 4.50 14.91
N SER A 24 -9.25 5.34 14.71
CA SER A 24 -8.87 5.80 13.41
C SER A 24 -8.48 4.55 12.67
N ASN A 25 -9.21 4.26 11.62
CA ASN A 25 -8.95 3.17 10.70
C ASN A 25 -7.65 3.53 9.96
N ASN A 26 -6.52 3.43 10.69
CA ASN A 26 -5.19 3.89 10.27
C ASN A 26 -4.58 2.98 9.20
N LYS A 27 -5.41 2.33 8.39
CA LYS A 27 -4.96 1.57 7.24
C LYS A 27 -4.55 2.51 6.12
N ALA A 28 -3.43 2.25 5.50
CA ALA A 28 -2.95 3.06 4.39
C ALA A 28 -2.16 2.21 3.39
N PHE A 29 -2.31 2.56 2.12
CA PHE A 29 -1.42 2.15 1.05
C PHE A 29 -1.16 3.38 0.19
N GLN A 30 0.03 3.96 0.27
CA GLN A 30 0.35 5.24 -0.37
C GLN A 30 1.82 5.32 -0.80
N ALA A 31 2.11 6.21 -1.74
CA ALA A 31 3.45 6.46 -2.25
C ALA A 31 3.54 7.81 -2.98
N LEU A 32 4.72 8.16 -3.44
CA LEU A 32 4.92 9.14 -4.53
C LEU A 32 5.06 8.37 -5.85
N LYS A 33 4.13 8.54 -6.79
CA LYS A 33 4.18 8.03 -8.16
C LYS A 33 4.76 9.13 -9.05
N ASP A 34 5.98 8.98 -9.54
CA ASP A 34 6.70 10.02 -10.31
C ASP A 34 6.66 11.39 -9.59
N ASN A 35 6.92 11.40 -8.28
CA ASN A 35 6.86 12.56 -7.37
C ASN A 35 5.45 13.15 -7.15
N VAL A 36 4.39 12.50 -7.60
CA VAL A 36 3.01 12.90 -7.33
C VAL A 36 2.42 11.99 -6.25
N PHE A 37 1.81 12.57 -5.23
CA PHE A 37 1.17 11.78 -4.17
C PHE A 37 0.07 10.88 -4.75
N TRP A 38 0.14 9.60 -4.39
CA TRP A 38 -0.81 8.57 -4.74
C TRP A 38 -1.22 7.81 -3.48
N ARG A 39 -2.51 7.55 -3.31
CA ARG A 39 -3.04 6.78 -2.18
C ARG A 39 -4.16 5.88 -2.65
N ALA A 40 -4.06 4.60 -2.36
CA ALA A 40 -5.09 3.63 -2.68
C ALA A 40 -6.38 3.90 -1.88
N GLU A 41 -7.51 3.73 -2.55
CA GLU A 41 -8.84 3.67 -1.93
C GLU A 41 -9.19 2.25 -1.50
N PHE A 42 -8.73 1.26 -2.29
CA PHE A 42 -8.91 -0.16 -2.00
C PHE A 42 -7.55 -0.82 -1.84
N PHE A 43 -7.43 -1.71 -0.87
CA PHE A 43 -6.21 -2.47 -0.64
C PHE A 43 -6.53 -3.80 0.03
N GLN A 44 -5.73 -4.80 -0.29
CA GLN A 44 -5.88 -6.16 0.21
C GLN A 44 -4.55 -6.91 0.16
N ALA A 45 -4.45 -8.00 0.91
CA ALA A 45 -3.34 -8.93 0.83
C ALA A 45 -3.84 -10.37 1.04
N GLY A 46 -3.09 -11.34 0.55
CA GLY A 46 -3.44 -12.74 0.72
C GLY A 46 -2.57 -13.67 -0.12
N THR A 47 -2.71 -14.97 0.11
CA THR A 47 -2.04 -15.99 -0.69
C THR A 47 -2.96 -16.42 -1.83
N GLU A 48 -2.42 -16.38 -3.04
CA GLU A 48 -3.12 -16.89 -4.23
C GLU A 48 -3.13 -18.44 -4.26
N THR A 49 -3.98 -19.00 -5.12
CA THR A 49 -4.08 -20.45 -5.30
C THR A 49 -2.77 -21.12 -5.76
N ASN A 50 -1.87 -20.35 -6.38
CA ASN A 50 -0.52 -20.80 -6.79
C ASN A 50 0.52 -20.71 -5.66
N GLY A 51 0.13 -20.29 -4.45
CA GLY A 51 1.00 -20.18 -3.29
C GLY A 51 1.77 -18.84 -3.18
N ILE A 52 1.64 -17.94 -4.16
CA ILE A 52 2.28 -16.63 -4.15
C ILE A 52 1.52 -15.70 -3.19
N PHE A 53 2.24 -15.03 -2.30
CA PHE A 53 1.65 -14.00 -1.46
C PHE A 53 1.62 -12.66 -2.18
N THR A 54 0.48 -11.98 -2.12
CA THR A 54 0.24 -10.73 -2.86
C THR A 54 -0.22 -9.62 -1.93
N VAL A 55 0.28 -8.41 -2.13
CA VAL A 55 -0.22 -7.17 -1.51
C VAL A 55 -0.62 -6.21 -2.62
N GLU A 56 -1.82 -5.67 -2.56
CA GLU A 56 -2.40 -4.89 -3.64
C GLU A 56 -3.06 -3.62 -3.13
N GLY A 57 -2.92 -2.52 -3.89
CA GLY A 57 -3.62 -1.27 -3.68
C GLY A 57 -4.08 -0.67 -5.00
N SER A 58 -5.28 -0.09 -5.02
CA SER A 58 -5.84 0.54 -6.22
C SER A 58 -6.50 1.90 -5.93
N LEU A 59 -6.41 2.78 -6.91
CA LEU A 59 -7.05 4.09 -6.96
C LEU A 59 -7.59 4.28 -8.38
N ASP A 60 -8.90 4.38 -8.54
CA ASP A 60 -9.56 4.47 -9.84
C ASP A 60 -9.08 3.37 -10.82
N TYR A 61 -8.33 3.76 -11.84
CA TYR A 61 -7.78 2.88 -12.88
C TYR A 61 -6.34 2.45 -12.60
N ASP A 62 -5.71 2.98 -11.55
CA ASP A 62 -4.35 2.69 -11.14
C ASP A 62 -4.32 1.54 -10.13
N GLN A 63 -3.45 0.56 -10.35
CA GLN A 63 -3.25 -0.57 -9.47
C GLN A 63 -1.77 -0.80 -9.24
N ILE A 64 -1.37 -0.98 -7.98
CA ILE A 64 -0.05 -1.48 -7.59
C ILE A 64 -0.24 -2.86 -7.00
N ARG A 65 0.60 -3.82 -7.42
CA ARG A 65 0.59 -5.18 -6.92
C ARG A 65 2.01 -5.64 -6.63
N PHE A 66 2.23 -6.14 -5.44
CA PHE A 66 3.44 -6.84 -5.04
C PHE A 66 3.19 -8.34 -5.00
N GLN A 67 4.13 -9.10 -5.52
CA GLN A 67 4.20 -10.55 -5.42
C GLN A 67 5.48 -10.91 -4.66
N ILE A 68 5.36 -11.71 -3.62
CA ILE A 68 6.47 -12.21 -2.80
C ILE A 68 6.24 -13.70 -2.49
N PRO A 69 7.31 -14.50 -2.30
CA PRO A 69 7.16 -15.92 -2.02
C PRO A 69 6.43 -16.23 -0.71
N GLU A 70 6.62 -15.38 0.30
CA GLU A 70 6.05 -15.54 1.65
C GLU A 70 5.94 -14.19 2.36
N PRO A 71 5.03 -13.99 3.33
CA PRO A 71 4.88 -12.72 4.06
C PRO A 71 5.84 -12.61 5.26
N ALA A 72 7.15 -12.89 5.06
CA ALA A 72 8.14 -12.82 6.14
C ALA A 72 8.64 -11.38 6.36
N GLU A 73 8.92 -11.02 7.62
CA GLU A 73 9.49 -9.73 8.00
C GLU A 73 10.95 -9.64 7.55
N LYS A 74 11.15 -9.21 6.31
CA LYS A 74 12.44 -9.03 5.65
C LYS A 74 12.32 -8.08 4.45
N THR A 75 13.46 -7.76 3.85
CA THR A 75 13.52 -7.01 2.60
C THR A 75 13.56 -7.98 1.41
N TYR A 76 12.68 -7.73 0.45
CA TYR A 76 12.61 -8.40 -0.85
C TYR A 76 13.18 -7.46 -1.91
N VAL A 77 14.25 -7.88 -2.58
CA VAL A 77 14.91 -7.08 -3.61
C VAL A 77 14.23 -7.33 -4.96
N LEU A 78 13.84 -6.25 -5.63
CA LEU A 78 13.20 -6.28 -6.94
C LEU A 78 14.21 -6.21 -8.08
N GLY A 79 13.89 -6.83 -9.23
CA GLY A 79 14.74 -6.82 -10.41
C GLY A 79 15.75 -7.97 -10.49
N VAL A 80 15.77 -8.86 -9.50
CA VAL A 80 16.70 -10.01 -9.42
C VAL A 80 16.10 -11.26 -10.02
N ASP A 81 14.87 -11.58 -9.68
CA ASP A 81 14.16 -12.78 -10.11
C ASP A 81 12.69 -12.46 -10.46
N ASP A 82 11.94 -13.49 -10.81
CA ASP A 82 10.53 -13.40 -11.14
C ASP A 82 9.61 -13.85 -10.01
N ASP A 83 10.15 -14.33 -8.90
CA ASP A 83 9.39 -14.73 -7.71
C ASP A 83 9.01 -13.52 -6.87
N THR A 84 9.82 -12.46 -6.94
CA THR A 84 9.60 -11.18 -6.27
C THR A 84 9.37 -10.08 -7.30
N LYS A 85 8.15 -9.55 -7.35
CA LYS A 85 7.74 -8.56 -8.36
C LYS A 85 6.95 -7.40 -7.79
N ALA A 86 7.15 -6.22 -8.39
CA ALA A 86 6.23 -5.09 -8.32
C ALA A 86 5.64 -4.87 -9.71
N VAL A 87 4.33 -4.74 -9.78
CA VAL A 87 3.58 -4.46 -11.00
C VAL A 87 2.74 -3.20 -10.76
N TYR A 88 2.80 -2.27 -11.69
CA TYR A 88 1.84 -1.17 -11.78
C TYR A 88 1.05 -1.31 -13.06
N LYS A 89 -0.27 -1.15 -12.98
CA LYS A 89 -1.17 -1.22 -14.11
C LYS A 89 -2.10 -0.01 -14.13
N ASN A 90 -2.26 0.60 -15.30
CA ASN A 90 -3.32 1.56 -15.56
C ASN A 90 -4.30 0.94 -16.56
N THR A 91 -5.58 0.91 -16.20
CA THR A 91 -6.65 0.30 -17.01
C THR A 91 -7.56 1.33 -17.68
N TYR A 92 -7.21 2.63 -17.63
CA TYR A 92 -8.02 3.68 -18.24
C TYR A 92 -8.02 3.52 -19.76
N LYS A 93 -9.20 3.41 -20.34
CA LYS A 93 -9.40 3.19 -21.78
C LYS A 93 -8.66 4.21 -22.64
N GLY A 94 -7.76 3.73 -23.50
CA GLY A 94 -6.91 4.54 -24.37
C GLY A 94 -5.64 5.09 -23.71
N LYS A 95 -5.37 4.68 -22.46
CA LYS A 95 -4.12 4.95 -21.72
C LYS A 95 -3.68 3.72 -20.93
N GLU A 96 -4.10 2.55 -21.38
CA GLU A 96 -3.71 1.29 -20.74
C GLU A 96 -2.19 1.15 -20.78
N ALA A 97 -1.61 0.78 -19.64
CA ALA A 97 -0.18 0.55 -19.53
C ALA A 97 0.11 -0.42 -18.39
N GLU A 98 1.11 -1.24 -18.57
CA GLU A 98 1.61 -2.15 -17.54
C GLU A 98 3.11 -2.00 -17.40
N PHE A 99 3.57 -1.79 -16.16
CA PHE A 99 4.98 -1.69 -15.81
C PHE A 99 5.29 -2.75 -14.77
N SER A 100 6.41 -3.43 -14.91
CA SER A 100 6.80 -4.45 -13.94
C SER A 100 8.29 -4.49 -13.69
N THR A 101 8.65 -5.03 -12.53
CA THR A 101 10.00 -5.54 -12.26
C THR A 101 10.05 -7.03 -12.58
N GLY A 102 11.24 -7.61 -12.60
CA GLY A 102 11.49 -9.04 -12.84
C GLY A 102 12.97 -9.27 -13.13
N THR A 103 13.33 -10.47 -13.55
CA THR A 103 14.73 -10.84 -13.83
C THR A 103 15.40 -9.87 -14.79
N GLY A 104 16.39 -9.10 -14.27
CA GLY A 104 17.10 -8.07 -15.04
C GLY A 104 16.25 -6.88 -15.51
N LYS A 105 15.07 -6.68 -14.93
CA LYS A 105 14.09 -5.68 -15.34
C LYS A 105 13.62 -4.86 -14.15
N GLY A 106 13.83 -3.54 -14.23
CA GLY A 106 13.52 -2.63 -13.13
C GLY A 106 14.41 -2.86 -11.92
N ASN A 107 14.09 -2.23 -10.80
CA ASN A 107 14.81 -2.38 -9.52
C ASN A 107 13.98 -1.83 -8.36
N GLY A 108 14.43 -2.09 -7.14
CA GLY A 108 13.82 -1.55 -5.92
C GLY A 108 13.76 -2.57 -4.81
N GLU A 109 12.89 -2.33 -3.85
CA GLU A 109 12.70 -3.20 -2.71
C GLU A 109 11.30 -3.08 -2.11
N ILE A 110 10.84 -4.17 -1.51
CA ILE A 110 9.67 -4.23 -0.65
C ILE A 110 10.17 -4.72 0.71
N MET A 111 9.93 -3.96 1.77
CA MET A 111 10.29 -4.35 3.13
C MET A 111 9.03 -4.65 3.92
N ILE A 112 8.83 -5.89 4.34
CA ILE A 112 7.79 -6.25 5.31
C ILE A 112 8.31 -5.91 6.69
N THR A 113 7.63 -5.00 7.39
CA THR A 113 8.00 -4.54 8.74
C THR A 113 7.19 -5.23 9.83
N GLU A 114 6.02 -5.77 9.49
CA GLU A 114 5.16 -6.51 10.41
C GLU A 114 4.23 -7.44 9.64
N TYR A 115 4.16 -8.69 10.08
CA TYR A 115 3.11 -9.63 9.68
C TYR A 115 2.40 -10.14 10.94
N ASN A 116 1.22 -9.61 11.20
CA ASN A 116 0.43 -9.94 12.38
C ASN A 116 -0.61 -11.01 12.04
N ALA A 117 -0.31 -12.26 12.41
CA ALA A 117 -1.19 -13.40 12.17
C ALA A 117 -2.43 -13.42 13.11
N ILE A 118 -2.41 -12.67 14.22
CA ILE A 118 -3.55 -12.58 15.15
C ILE A 118 -4.60 -11.63 14.57
N ASP A 119 -4.17 -10.45 14.13
CA ASP A 119 -5.05 -9.42 13.58
C ASP A 119 -5.27 -9.60 12.07
N ASN A 120 -4.58 -10.58 11.45
CA ASN A 120 -4.56 -10.81 10.00
C ASN A 120 -4.24 -9.51 9.23
N THR A 121 -3.10 -8.89 9.55
CA THR A 121 -2.64 -7.68 8.88
C THR A 121 -1.18 -7.74 8.49
N ILE A 122 -0.82 -6.99 7.45
CA ILE A 122 0.56 -6.83 6.99
C ILE A 122 0.89 -5.35 6.84
N SER A 123 2.11 -4.97 7.24
CA SER A 123 2.64 -3.62 7.11
C SER A 123 4.03 -3.66 6.49
N GLY A 124 4.40 -2.60 5.79
CA GLY A 124 5.71 -2.50 5.17
C GLY A 124 5.92 -1.20 4.41
N THR A 125 7.07 -1.12 3.79
CA THR A 125 7.48 0.00 2.94
C THR A 125 7.93 -0.51 1.58
N PHE A 126 7.95 0.37 0.58
CA PHE A 126 8.43 0.03 -0.75
C PHE A 126 8.96 1.23 -1.51
N LYS A 127 9.84 0.94 -2.44
CA LYS A 127 10.29 1.86 -3.49
C LYS A 127 10.71 1.03 -4.69
N PHE A 128 10.35 1.45 -5.89
CA PHE A 128 10.75 0.72 -7.08
C PHE A 128 10.68 1.58 -8.34
N THR A 129 11.45 1.14 -9.34
CA THR A 129 11.32 1.57 -10.73
C THR A 129 10.93 0.36 -11.56
N ALA A 130 9.79 0.41 -12.21
CA ALA A 130 9.30 -0.63 -13.11
C ALA A 130 9.39 -0.21 -14.56
N VAL A 131 9.54 -1.18 -15.46
CA VAL A 131 9.71 -1.00 -16.90
C VAL A 131 8.42 -1.34 -17.62
N ASN A 132 8.05 -0.54 -18.62
CA ASN A 132 6.86 -0.76 -19.43
C ASN A 132 6.94 -2.12 -20.18
N ALA A 133 5.82 -2.81 -20.23
CA ALA A 133 5.69 -4.03 -21.01
C ALA A 133 5.76 -3.75 -22.53
N ASP A 134 5.30 -2.58 -22.96
CA ASP A 134 5.40 -2.10 -24.33
C ASP A 134 6.71 -1.32 -24.51
N SER A 135 7.65 -1.89 -25.27
CA SER A 135 8.94 -1.28 -25.58
C SER A 135 8.85 -0.05 -26.48
N ASP A 136 7.74 0.11 -27.19
CA ASP A 136 7.52 1.22 -28.12
C ASP A 136 6.73 2.38 -27.49
N ALA A 137 6.26 2.21 -26.24
CA ALA A 137 5.57 3.26 -25.52
C ALA A 137 6.48 4.47 -25.25
N GLU A 138 5.93 5.67 -25.31
CA GLU A 138 6.66 6.90 -25.01
C GLU A 138 7.22 6.89 -23.58
N LYS A 139 6.43 6.38 -22.61
CA LYS A 139 6.86 6.24 -21.22
C LYS A 139 7.40 4.84 -20.96
N GLN A 140 8.72 4.72 -20.84
CA GLN A 140 9.40 3.44 -20.64
C GLN A 140 9.49 2.98 -19.19
N THR A 141 9.43 3.89 -18.23
CA THR A 141 9.56 3.56 -16.80
C THR A 141 8.56 4.33 -15.96
N ILE A 142 8.22 3.76 -14.82
CA ILE A 142 7.47 4.42 -13.76
C ILE A 142 8.22 4.28 -12.45
N HIS A 143 8.21 5.33 -11.63
CA HIS A 143 8.94 5.37 -10.38
C HIS A 143 8.00 5.56 -9.19
N PHE A 144 8.19 4.73 -8.17
CA PHE A 144 7.51 4.85 -6.88
C PHE A 144 8.54 5.01 -5.77
N SER A 145 8.35 6.04 -4.94
CA SER A 145 9.17 6.33 -3.76
C SER A 145 8.31 6.60 -2.53
N GLU A 146 8.93 6.58 -1.36
CA GLU A 146 8.27 6.83 -0.07
C GLU A 146 7.01 5.99 0.15
N GLY A 147 7.01 4.78 -0.41
CA GLY A 147 5.89 3.89 -0.36
C GLY A 147 5.69 3.28 1.03
N VAL A 148 4.46 3.28 1.50
CA VAL A 148 4.05 2.66 2.77
C VAL A 148 2.75 1.91 2.55
N PHE A 149 2.67 0.70 3.07
CA PHE A 149 1.41 0.00 3.33
C PHE A 149 1.36 -0.34 4.83
N TYR A 150 0.21 -0.05 5.45
CA TYR A 150 0.07 -0.16 6.89
C TYR A 150 -1.24 -0.83 7.26
N LYS A 151 -1.14 -1.93 8.02
CA LYS A 151 -2.26 -2.75 8.50
C LYS A 151 -3.22 -3.18 7.37
N ILE A 152 -2.65 -3.57 6.21
CA ILE A 152 -3.45 -4.10 5.12
C ILE A 152 -4.06 -5.44 5.56
N PRO A 153 -5.39 -5.63 5.41
CA PRO A 153 -6.04 -6.89 5.76
C PRO A 153 -5.50 -8.04 4.91
N VAL A 154 -5.16 -9.14 5.58
CA VAL A 154 -4.76 -10.40 4.93
C VAL A 154 -5.93 -11.35 4.97
N THR A 155 -6.38 -11.79 3.81
CA THR A 155 -7.40 -12.83 3.67
C THR A 155 -6.73 -14.16 3.35
N PRO A 156 -7.03 -15.24 4.12
CA PRO A 156 -6.62 -16.58 3.72
C PRO A 156 -7.35 -16.95 2.43
N GLU A 157 -6.63 -17.42 1.44
CA GLU A 157 -7.15 -17.78 0.11
C GLU A 157 -7.94 -16.67 -0.61
N HIS A 158 -7.24 -15.85 -1.37
CA HIS A 158 -7.87 -14.80 -2.15
C HIS A 158 -7.73 -15.08 -3.66
N ASN A 159 -8.89 -15.22 -4.32
CA ASN A 159 -8.95 -15.10 -5.77
C ASN A 159 -8.97 -13.61 -6.10
N PHE A 160 -7.83 -13.04 -6.49
CA PHE A 160 -7.79 -11.71 -7.07
C PHE A 160 -8.63 -11.76 -8.36
N ILE A 161 -9.81 -11.18 -8.32
CA ILE A 161 -10.67 -11.10 -9.50
C ILE A 161 -10.00 -10.13 -10.46
N THR A 162 -9.30 -10.65 -11.44
CA THR A 162 -8.99 -9.88 -12.64
C THR A 162 -10.32 -9.64 -13.35
N THR A 163 -10.94 -8.49 -13.13
CA THR A 163 -12.04 -8.03 -13.95
C THR A 163 -11.50 -7.74 -15.36
N ASN A 164 -11.44 -8.81 -16.18
CA ASN A 164 -11.34 -8.66 -17.61
C ASN A 164 -12.73 -8.26 -18.09
N ASN A 165 -12.95 -6.98 -18.33
CA ASN A 165 -14.03 -6.46 -19.14
C ASN A 165 -13.45 -5.78 -20.38
#